data_fa75f1ba8ba2dc4830dd989a3856c54a
#
_entry.id   fa75f1ba8ba2dc4830dd989a3856c54a
#
_cell.length_a   1.000
_cell.length_b   1.000
_cell.length_c   1.000
_cell.angle_alpha   90.00
_cell.angle_beta   90.00
_cell.angle_gamma   90.00
#
_symmetry.space_group_name_H-M   'P 1'
#
loop_
_entity.id
_entity.type
_entity.pdbx_description
1 polymer ?
#
loop_
_entity_poly.entity_id
_entity_poly.type
_entity_poly.pdbx_seq_one_letter_code
_entity_poly.pdbx_strand_id
1 'polypeptide(L)'
;DFTLQTSESANYVFGLARTLESRISEITDSNSSASPFTAAIMVGLSALDDLNKANAKLDALRDQSKEYVDEAGKTRLERDAAIQQVEALRSRVAALEQELREASLKSPK
;
A
#
# COMPACT_ATOMS: atom_id res chain seq x y z
N ASP A 1 23.60 31.06 -16.32
CA ASP A 1 22.32 30.49 -16.73
C ASP A 1 22.36 28.99 -16.66
N PHE A 2 21.52 28.43 -15.78
CA PHE A 2 21.33 27.00 -15.69
C PHE A 2 20.07 26.57 -16.43
N THR A 3 20.23 25.55 -17.23
CA THR A 3 19.07 24.93 -17.87
C THR A 3 18.82 23.60 -17.20
N LEU A 4 17.70 23.48 -16.55
CA LEU A 4 17.30 22.24 -15.91
C LEU A 4 16.58 21.37 -16.91
N GLN A 5 17.14 20.20 -17.19
CA GLN A 5 16.50 19.23 -18.09
C GLN A 5 15.53 18.38 -17.30
N THR A 6 14.29 18.50 -17.63
CA THR A 6 13.22 17.75 -16.98
C THR A 6 12.10 17.52 -17.98
N SER A 7 11.39 16.41 -17.83
CA SER A 7 10.19 16.14 -18.61
C SER A 7 8.98 16.85 -18.04
N GLU A 8 9.14 17.47 -16.88
CA GLU A 8 8.04 18.14 -16.19
C GLU A 8 7.75 19.52 -16.78
N SER A 9 6.57 20.03 -16.51
CA SER A 9 6.15 21.35 -17.01
C SER A 9 6.95 22.47 -16.37
N ALA A 10 7.00 23.61 -17.07
CA ALA A 10 7.64 24.82 -16.55
C ALA A 10 7.01 25.28 -15.23
N ASN A 11 5.68 25.15 -15.12
CA ASN A 11 4.96 25.53 -13.90
C ASN A 11 5.39 24.69 -12.70
N TYR A 12 5.62 23.40 -12.94
CA TYR A 12 6.10 22.49 -11.89
C TYR A 12 7.49 22.93 -11.41
N VAL A 13 8.40 23.22 -12.33
CA VAL A 13 9.75 23.65 -12.01
C VAL A 13 9.74 24.99 -11.26
N PHE A 14 8.89 25.93 -11.68
CA PHE A 14 8.74 27.21 -10.97
C PHE A 14 8.24 26.99 -9.55
N GLY A 15 7.32 26.06 -9.36
CA GLY A 15 6.87 25.70 -8.02
C GLY A 15 7.96 25.18 -7.13
N LEU A 16 8.81 24.31 -7.68
CA LEU A 16 9.97 23.80 -6.95
C LEU A 16 10.94 24.90 -6.59
N ALA A 17 11.23 25.80 -7.53
CA ALA A 17 12.15 26.93 -7.31
C ALA A 17 11.61 27.84 -6.21
N ARG A 18 10.32 28.11 -6.22
CA ARG A 18 9.68 28.97 -5.23
C ARG A 18 9.75 28.35 -3.83
N THR A 19 9.51 27.05 -3.75
CA THR A 19 9.61 26.31 -2.49
C THR A 19 11.06 26.38 -1.97
N LEU A 20 12.03 26.17 -2.85
CA LEU A 20 13.43 26.22 -2.49
C LEU A 20 13.83 27.60 -1.96
N GLU A 21 13.46 28.66 -2.67
CA GLU A 21 13.71 30.03 -2.24
C GLU A 21 13.10 30.32 -0.86
N SER A 22 11.89 29.85 -0.66
CA SER A 22 11.18 30.04 0.62
C SER A 22 11.95 29.36 1.76
N ARG A 23 12.39 28.15 1.55
CA ARG A 23 13.15 27.39 2.56
C ARG A 23 14.50 28.04 2.87
N ILE A 24 15.17 28.53 1.83
CA ILE A 24 16.44 29.21 2.01
C ILE A 24 16.23 30.51 2.81
N SER A 25 15.19 31.27 2.48
CA SER A 25 14.87 32.51 3.18
C SER A 25 14.55 32.27 4.65
N GLU A 26 13.83 31.22 4.96
CA GLU A 26 13.51 30.87 6.36
C GLU A 26 14.81 30.68 7.17
N ILE A 27 15.80 30.03 6.59
CA ILE A 27 17.06 29.78 7.28
C ILE A 27 17.86 31.08 7.45
N THR A 28 17.98 31.86 6.39
CA THR A 28 18.76 33.11 6.44
C THR A 28 18.08 34.15 7.32
N ASP A 29 16.76 34.17 7.37
CA ASP A 29 15.99 35.11 8.22
C ASP A 29 16.10 34.74 9.69
N SER A 30 16.07 33.45 10.03
CA SER A 30 16.15 32.99 11.41
C SER A 30 17.59 32.94 11.93
N ASN A 31 18.56 32.89 11.05
CA ASN A 31 19.99 32.84 11.40
C ASN A 31 20.78 33.80 10.50
N SER A 32 20.98 35.00 10.99
CA SER A 32 21.63 36.04 10.22
C SER A 32 23.09 35.75 9.87
N SER A 33 23.72 34.79 10.56
CA SER A 33 25.09 34.38 10.26
C SER A 33 25.18 33.36 9.13
N ALA A 34 24.07 32.77 8.74
CA ALA A 34 24.05 31.80 7.65
C ALA A 34 24.04 32.53 6.31
N SER A 35 25.01 32.17 5.46
CA SER A 35 25.01 32.70 4.10
C SER A 35 23.96 31.97 3.27
N PRO A 36 23.52 32.60 2.15
CA PRO A 36 22.60 31.89 1.25
C PRO A 36 23.16 30.55 0.75
N PHE A 37 24.45 30.48 0.55
CA PHE A 37 25.11 29.22 0.11
C PHE A 37 24.99 28.15 1.19
N THR A 38 25.30 28.48 2.44
CA THR A 38 25.17 27.56 3.56
C THR A 38 23.70 27.13 3.73
N ALA A 39 22.79 28.09 3.64
CA ALA A 39 21.35 27.79 3.74
C ALA A 39 20.92 26.83 2.63
N ALA A 40 21.41 27.03 1.41
CA ALA A 40 21.09 26.15 0.28
C ALA A 40 21.58 24.72 0.53
N ILE A 41 22.78 24.57 1.10
CA ILE A 41 23.32 23.25 1.45
C ILE A 41 22.44 22.58 2.51
N MET A 42 22.03 23.32 3.52
CA MET A 42 21.17 22.79 4.58
C MET A 42 19.84 22.34 4.04
N VAL A 43 19.24 23.12 3.14
CA VAL A 43 17.98 22.74 2.50
C VAL A 43 18.18 21.49 1.64
N GLY A 44 19.27 21.42 0.91
CA GLY A 44 19.60 20.25 0.10
C GLY A 44 19.75 18.98 0.92
N LEU A 45 20.47 19.06 2.04
CA LEU A 45 20.65 17.92 2.93
C LEU A 45 19.31 17.48 3.53
N SER A 46 18.51 18.44 3.93
CA SER A 46 17.18 18.16 4.47
C SER A 46 16.28 17.48 3.43
N ALA A 47 16.34 17.96 2.19
CA ALA A 47 15.56 17.38 1.10
C ALA A 47 16.00 15.95 0.80
N LEU A 48 17.31 15.69 0.82
CA LEU A 48 17.82 14.33 0.61
C LEU A 48 17.41 13.40 1.74
N ASP A 49 17.41 13.90 2.96
CA ASP A 49 16.94 13.12 4.11
C ASP A 49 15.46 12.77 3.98
N ASP A 50 14.65 13.77 3.58
CA ASP A 50 13.23 13.56 3.35
C ASP A 50 13.00 12.53 2.25
N LEU A 51 13.80 12.58 1.18
CA LEU A 51 13.69 11.63 0.08
C LEU A 51 14.01 10.22 0.55
N ASN A 52 15.08 10.05 1.33
CA ASN A 52 15.46 8.75 1.86
C ASN A 52 14.36 8.17 2.76
N LYS A 53 13.79 9.02 3.61
CA LYS A 53 12.69 8.62 4.50
C LYS A 53 11.45 8.24 3.71
N ALA A 54 11.14 9.00 2.66
CA ALA A 54 10.00 8.71 1.80
C ALA A 54 10.19 7.38 1.07
N ASN A 55 11.40 7.12 0.58
CA ASN A 55 11.71 5.86 -0.09
C ASN A 55 11.60 4.66 0.86
N ALA A 56 12.09 4.81 2.09
CA ALA A 56 11.97 3.76 3.10
C ALA A 56 10.51 3.47 3.43
N LYS A 57 9.70 4.53 3.55
CA LYS A 57 8.27 4.39 3.79
C LYS A 57 7.57 3.69 2.63
N LEU A 58 7.96 4.04 1.40
CA LEU A 58 7.40 3.41 0.20
C LEU A 58 7.73 1.92 0.17
N ASP A 59 8.96 1.54 0.50
CA ASP A 59 9.37 0.14 0.55
C ASP A 59 8.57 -0.62 1.61
N ALA A 60 8.38 -0.01 2.77
CA ALA A 60 7.58 -0.61 3.85
C ALA A 60 6.12 -0.81 3.41
N LEU A 61 5.56 0.17 2.68
CA LEU A 61 4.20 0.06 2.16
C LEU A 61 4.08 -1.03 1.11
N ARG A 62 5.10 -1.19 0.27
CA ARG A 62 5.12 -2.27 -0.73
C ARG A 62 5.13 -3.63 -0.08
N ASP A 63 5.96 -3.80 0.97
CA ASP A 63 6.02 -5.06 1.72
C ASP A 63 4.69 -5.35 2.40
N GLN A 64 4.08 -4.34 3.01
CA GLN A 64 2.79 -4.47 3.67
C GLN A 64 1.70 -4.83 2.66
N SER A 65 1.74 -4.23 1.48
CA SER A 65 0.79 -4.52 0.41
C SER A 65 0.91 -5.97 -0.05
N LYS A 66 2.13 -6.48 -0.17
CA LYS A 66 2.39 -7.89 -0.51
C LYS A 66 1.78 -8.82 0.53
N GLU A 67 1.99 -8.48 1.82
CA GLU A 67 1.41 -9.27 2.90
C GLU A 67 -0.10 -9.32 2.84
N TYR A 68 -0.73 -8.18 2.56
CA TYR A 68 -2.19 -8.12 2.44
C TYR A 68 -2.70 -8.95 1.27
N VAL A 69 -2.00 -8.91 0.14
CA VAL A 69 -2.37 -9.70 -1.04
C VAL A 69 -2.24 -11.19 -0.73
N ASP A 70 -1.15 -11.59 -0.06
CA ASP A 70 -0.91 -12.98 0.31
C ASP A 70 -1.98 -13.47 1.31
N GLU A 71 -2.30 -12.65 2.30
CA GLU A 71 -3.34 -12.97 3.28
C GLU A 71 -4.72 -13.10 2.61
N ALA A 72 -5.03 -12.18 1.70
CA ALA A 72 -6.29 -12.24 0.96
C ALA A 72 -6.39 -13.51 0.13
N GLY A 73 -5.26 -13.92 -0.47
CA GLY A 73 -5.18 -15.17 -1.24
C GLY A 73 -5.44 -16.39 -0.38
N LYS A 74 -4.82 -16.43 0.79
CA LYS A 74 -5.02 -17.50 1.77
C LYS A 74 -6.46 -17.58 2.22
N THR A 75 -7.04 -16.43 2.58
CA THR A 75 -8.42 -16.36 3.04
C THR A 75 -9.36 -16.86 1.96
N ARG A 76 -9.09 -16.52 0.69
CA ARG A 76 -9.91 -16.97 -0.43
C ARG A 76 -9.83 -18.48 -0.59
N LEU A 77 -8.64 -19.07 -0.46
CA LEU A 77 -8.45 -20.51 -0.56
C LEU A 77 -9.19 -21.24 0.57
N GLU A 78 -9.10 -20.71 1.78
CA GLU A 78 -9.80 -21.28 2.93
C GLU A 78 -11.31 -21.19 2.75
N ARG A 79 -11.80 -20.07 2.24
CA ARG A 79 -13.22 -19.88 1.95
C ARG A 79 -13.69 -20.91 0.90
N ASP A 80 -12.92 -21.06 -0.19
CA ASP A 80 -13.29 -21.98 -1.26
C ASP A 80 -13.31 -23.42 -0.77
N ALA A 81 -12.34 -23.80 0.07
CA ALA A 81 -12.31 -25.13 0.68
C ALA A 81 -13.51 -25.35 1.59
N ALA A 82 -13.89 -24.33 2.37
CA ALA A 82 -15.05 -24.42 3.25
C ALA A 82 -16.35 -24.57 2.45
N ILE A 83 -16.47 -23.84 1.34
CA ILE A 83 -17.64 -23.93 0.45
C ILE A 83 -17.74 -25.34 -0.12
N GLN A 84 -16.63 -25.92 -0.55
CA GLN A 84 -16.61 -27.29 -1.07
C GLN A 84 -17.04 -28.30 -0.01
N GLN A 85 -16.58 -28.11 1.24
CA GLN A 85 -17.00 -28.97 2.34
C GLN A 85 -18.49 -28.86 2.61
N VAL A 86 -19.03 -27.65 2.59
CA VAL A 86 -20.45 -27.41 2.79
C VAL A 86 -21.26 -28.11 1.71
N GLU A 87 -20.85 -27.99 0.45
CA GLU A 87 -21.51 -28.64 -0.68
C GLU A 87 -21.48 -30.17 -0.54
N ALA A 88 -20.32 -30.73 -0.16
CA ALA A 88 -20.19 -32.15 0.05
C ALA A 88 -21.10 -32.64 1.18
N LEU A 89 -21.15 -31.89 2.28
CA LEU A 89 -22.00 -32.23 3.41
C LEU A 89 -23.49 -32.15 3.04
N ARG A 90 -23.86 -31.15 2.26
CA ARG A 90 -25.25 -31.02 1.78
C ARG A 90 -25.65 -32.19 0.93
N SER A 91 -24.76 -32.64 0.02
CA SER A 91 -25.01 -33.80 -0.81
C SER A 91 -25.15 -35.06 0.02
N ARG A 92 -24.30 -35.20 1.05
CA ARG A 92 -24.38 -36.34 1.94
C ARG A 92 -25.64 -36.34 2.78
N VAL A 93 -26.04 -35.18 3.27
CA VAL A 93 -27.29 -35.03 4.02
C VAL A 93 -28.48 -35.43 3.15
N ALA A 94 -28.49 -34.95 1.90
CA ALA A 94 -29.57 -35.29 0.96
C ALA A 94 -29.61 -36.80 0.69
N ALA A 95 -28.45 -37.44 0.54
CA ALA A 95 -28.36 -38.89 0.32
C ALA A 95 -28.89 -39.65 1.56
N LEU A 96 -28.49 -39.21 2.75
CA LEU A 96 -28.92 -39.86 3.98
C LEU A 96 -30.43 -39.67 4.22
N GLU A 97 -30.97 -38.52 3.90
CA GLU A 97 -32.40 -38.30 3.97
C GLU A 97 -33.19 -39.22 3.04
N GLN A 98 -32.61 -39.42 1.84
CA GLN A 98 -33.21 -40.32 0.86
C GLN A 98 -33.17 -41.75 1.37
N GLU A 99 -32.05 -42.18 1.91
CA GLU A 99 -31.91 -43.53 2.50
C GLU A 99 -32.89 -43.73 3.66
N LEU A 100 -33.04 -42.71 4.49
CA LEU A 100 -33.93 -42.75 5.62
C LEU A 100 -35.38 -42.90 5.15
N ARG A 101 -35.78 -42.13 4.14
CA ARG A 101 -37.12 -42.23 3.56
C ARG A 101 -37.39 -43.63 3.00
N GLU A 102 -36.40 -44.16 2.26
CA GLU A 102 -36.51 -45.53 1.69
C GLU A 102 -36.59 -46.58 2.79
N ALA A 103 -35.79 -46.45 3.83
CA ALA A 103 -35.83 -47.36 4.96
C ALA A 103 -37.17 -47.32 5.67
N SER A 104 -37.71 -46.10 5.82
CA SER A 104 -39.02 -45.89 6.44
C SER A 104 -40.15 -46.52 5.63
N LEU A 105 -40.08 -46.43 4.31
CA LEU A 105 -41.08 -47.01 3.42
C LEU A 105 -40.97 -48.52 3.36
N LYS A 106 -39.77 -49.09 3.52
CA LYS A 106 -39.54 -50.53 3.48
C LYS A 106 -39.85 -51.22 4.82
N SER A 107 -39.90 -50.46 5.89
CA SER A 107 -40.12 -51.00 7.22
C SER A 107 -41.61 -51.24 7.45
N PRO A 108 -42.06 -52.46 7.51
CA PRO A 108 -43.44 -52.77 7.81
C PRO A 108 -43.70 -52.53 9.28
N LYS A 109 -44.84 -52.02 9.56
CA LYS A 109 -45.23 -51.77 10.92
C LYS A 109 -46.16 -52.75 11.49
#